data_4f4da254bc0f054c5d7d88feb8be8346
#
_entry.id   4f4da254bc0f054c5d7d88feb8be8346
#
_cell.length_a   1.000
_cell.length_b   1.000
_cell.length_c   1.000
_cell.angle_alpha   90.00
_cell.angle_beta   90.00
_cell.angle_gamma   90.00
#
_symmetry.space_group_name_H-M   'P 1'
#
loop_
_entity.id
_entity.type
_entity.pdbx_description
1 polymer ?
#
loop_
_entity_poly.entity_id
_entity_poly.type
_entity_poly.pdbx_seq_one_letter_code
_entity_poly.pdbx_strand_id
1 'polypeptide(L)'
;MKLNGDSNSLGQSCTVLERFSELFSENTTAKLLRVAIEALQENVSPSRNHGLCDQCLFYLQQNPPTMYPEYVPQNGQDTGKYIVRGADFWTCGFFPGMLYLLRERSVHFPQTFPWLVRENEMHDLSCTAFRQKVISLCQSWTDPLREMALRTDTHDLGFMLQPAFRKDWELTSNEESLQTLLLGAESLATRFEPRVGAIRSWDSLRQKGVCITSLTEDFLVIIDSMCNLDLLFYASKYRNDTKLADIATKHARTLLTSHLRHEVAPVKIRNGYKSAMYSTYHVVNFNPKTGLTKEKRTAQGYRSESTWARGQAWAILGYAQTYGWTGEKDFLSAACGLADYFLWRLETAPSCVERPSVRADRNKSATTGRYVPLWDFDAPIEDEDMPLRDSSAGVIAANGMLLLSQLLAGLNDIVSADKYRVAAFTIVDDTLEYSLSSERAKVVSLSNSTEHMNIEDDVASQRFDSILKNATANHNARDHKQYSDHGLVYADFYLLEFGNQLLRMGFR
;
A
#
# COMPACT_ATOMS: atom_id res chain seq x y z
N MET A 1 22.40 35.81 27.24
CA MET A 1 21.37 35.36 28.17
C MET A 1 21.44 33.84 28.16
N LYS A 2 21.88 33.23 29.25
CA LYS A 2 22.08 31.79 29.40
C LYS A 2 20.74 31.14 29.67
N LEU A 3 20.33 30.16 28.83
CA LEU A 3 19.25 29.24 29.14
C LEU A 3 19.88 28.02 29.81
N ASN A 4 19.66 27.90 31.11
CA ASN A 4 19.93 26.66 31.82
C ASN A 4 18.80 25.67 31.48
N GLY A 5 19.15 24.58 30.87
CA GLY A 5 18.28 23.43 30.67
C GLY A 5 18.44 22.49 31.88
N ASP A 6 17.33 22.09 32.45
CA ASP A 6 17.26 21.02 33.43
C ASP A 6 17.51 19.67 32.79
N SER A 7 18.66 19.11 33.06
CA SER A 7 19.01 17.72 32.80
C SER A 7 18.60 16.89 34.03
N ASN A 8 17.48 16.13 33.91
CA ASN A 8 17.32 14.85 34.61
C ASN A 8 15.93 14.23 34.37
N SER A 9 15.81 13.45 33.30
CA SER A 9 15.01 12.23 33.26
C SER A 9 15.50 11.38 32.05
N LEU A 10 16.57 10.63 32.29
CA LEU A 10 17.03 9.55 31.40
C LEU A 10 16.10 8.35 31.54
N GLY A 11 14.87 8.47 31.03
CA GLY A 11 14.20 7.33 30.45
C GLY A 11 14.84 7.12 29.08
N GLN A 12 15.37 5.93 28.78
CA GLN A 12 15.88 5.55 27.46
C GLN A 12 14.85 5.97 26.42
N SER A 13 15.13 6.99 25.60
CA SER A 13 14.30 7.34 24.46
C SER A 13 14.51 6.22 23.42
N CYS A 14 13.51 5.35 23.28
CA CYS A 14 13.46 4.35 22.24
C CYS A 14 13.67 5.05 20.88
N THR A 15 14.60 4.54 20.07
CA THR A 15 14.80 5.07 18.71
C THR A 15 13.56 4.81 17.86
N VAL A 16 13.36 5.58 16.77
CA VAL A 16 12.22 5.38 15.87
C VAL A 16 12.22 3.98 15.29
N LEU A 17 13.38 3.42 14.93
CA LEU A 17 13.46 2.06 14.40
C LEU A 17 13.17 0.98 15.43
N GLU A 18 13.52 1.18 16.71
CA GLU A 18 13.12 0.26 17.78
C GLU A 18 11.60 0.23 17.96
N ARG A 19 10.94 1.39 17.87
CA ARG A 19 9.47 1.49 17.91
C ARG A 19 8.80 0.68 16.79
N PHE A 20 9.40 0.65 15.60
CA PHE A 20 8.90 -0.05 14.41
C PHE A 20 9.72 -1.31 14.07
N SER A 21 10.34 -1.95 15.05
CA SER A 21 11.24 -3.10 14.83
C SER A 21 10.58 -4.27 14.10
N GLU A 22 9.26 -4.49 14.26
CA GLU A 22 8.52 -5.53 13.53
C GLU A 22 8.57 -5.35 12.00
N LEU A 23 8.70 -4.13 11.49
CA LEU A 23 8.86 -3.87 10.05
C LEU A 23 10.15 -4.47 9.49
N PHE A 24 11.14 -4.68 10.35
CA PHE A 24 12.50 -5.16 10.03
C PHE A 24 12.75 -6.55 10.60
N SER A 25 11.72 -7.20 11.17
CA SER A 25 11.87 -8.50 11.81
C SER A 25 12.15 -9.63 10.80
N GLU A 26 12.79 -10.69 11.28
CA GLU A 26 12.97 -11.93 10.53
C GLU A 26 11.62 -12.50 10.08
N ASN A 27 10.61 -12.46 10.95
CA ASN A 27 9.26 -12.92 10.68
C ASN A 27 8.66 -12.29 9.41
N THR A 28 8.71 -10.97 9.31
CA THR A 28 8.21 -10.23 8.15
C THR A 28 8.91 -10.67 6.86
N THR A 29 10.23 -10.80 6.90
CA THR A 29 11.02 -11.26 5.74
C THR A 29 10.74 -12.73 5.40
N ALA A 30 10.67 -13.60 6.39
CA ALA A 30 10.41 -15.02 6.21
C ALA A 30 9.05 -15.30 5.56
N LYS A 31 7.98 -14.62 5.99
CA LYS A 31 6.66 -14.75 5.38
C LYS A 31 6.66 -14.42 3.88
N LEU A 32 7.30 -13.32 3.49
CA LEU A 32 7.40 -12.93 2.07
C LEU A 32 8.20 -13.93 1.25
N LEU A 33 9.34 -14.37 1.77
CA LEU A 33 10.20 -15.33 1.08
C LEU A 33 9.52 -16.70 0.94
N ARG A 34 8.77 -17.14 1.96
CA ARG A 34 7.98 -18.38 1.90
C ARG A 34 6.99 -18.35 0.73
N VAL A 35 6.14 -17.34 0.68
CA VAL A 35 5.15 -17.19 -0.40
C VAL A 35 5.84 -17.13 -1.76
N ALA A 36 6.94 -16.37 -1.87
CA ALA A 36 7.66 -16.22 -3.12
C ALA A 36 8.31 -17.53 -3.60
N ILE A 37 8.83 -18.35 -2.69
CA ILE A 37 9.51 -19.60 -3.03
C ILE A 37 8.51 -20.72 -3.33
N GLU A 38 7.50 -20.90 -2.48
CA GLU A 38 6.49 -21.97 -2.62
C GLU A 38 5.74 -21.85 -3.95
N ALA A 39 5.30 -20.64 -4.33
CA ALA A 39 4.59 -20.43 -5.57
C ALA A 39 5.42 -20.79 -6.83
N LEU A 40 6.74 -20.59 -6.79
CA LEU A 40 7.63 -21.00 -7.89
C LEU A 40 7.83 -22.52 -7.92
N GLN A 41 7.81 -23.18 -6.76
CA GLN A 41 7.94 -24.65 -6.64
C GLN A 41 6.68 -25.38 -7.11
N GLU A 42 5.49 -24.85 -6.77
CA GLU A 42 4.21 -25.43 -7.20
C GLU A 42 4.01 -25.42 -8.72
N ASN A 43 4.63 -24.48 -9.42
CA ASN A 43 4.56 -24.37 -10.88
C ASN A 43 5.51 -25.35 -11.64
N VAL A 44 6.32 -26.14 -10.93
CA VAL A 44 7.21 -27.13 -11.55
C VAL A 44 6.43 -28.39 -11.91
N SER A 45 6.12 -28.58 -13.19
CA SER A 45 5.46 -29.81 -13.70
C SER A 45 6.43 -31.01 -13.63
N PRO A 46 6.03 -32.18 -13.09
CA PRO A 46 6.91 -33.36 -12.95
C PRO A 46 7.39 -34.00 -14.27
N SER A 47 6.92 -33.51 -15.41
CA SER A 47 6.99 -34.25 -16.69
C SER A 47 8.20 -33.95 -17.59
N ARG A 48 9.23 -33.20 -17.16
CA ARG A 48 10.39 -32.84 -18.01
C ARG A 48 11.77 -33.28 -17.54
N ASN A 49 11.87 -34.31 -16.71
CA ASN A 49 13.17 -34.75 -16.14
C ASN A 49 13.88 -35.83 -16.98
N HIS A 50 14.18 -35.62 -18.23
CA HIS A 50 15.07 -36.53 -18.99
C HIS A 50 16.17 -35.73 -19.71
N GLY A 51 17.37 -35.69 -19.13
CA GLY A 51 18.63 -35.52 -19.89
C GLY A 51 19.31 -34.14 -19.82
N LEU A 52 18.95 -33.27 -18.88
CA LEU A 52 19.65 -31.99 -18.70
C LEU A 52 20.55 -32.02 -17.46
N CYS A 53 21.69 -31.29 -17.51
CA CYS A 53 22.56 -31.14 -16.34
C CYS A 53 21.87 -30.28 -15.26
N ASP A 54 22.24 -30.48 -13.98
CA ASP A 54 21.63 -29.79 -12.82
C ASP A 54 21.61 -28.27 -12.97
N GLN A 55 22.60 -27.69 -13.63
CA GLN A 55 22.69 -26.24 -13.88
C GLN A 55 21.73 -25.77 -14.97
N CYS A 56 21.49 -26.59 -16.01
CA CYS A 56 20.49 -26.32 -17.04
C CYS A 56 19.06 -26.57 -16.53
N LEU A 57 18.89 -27.56 -15.64
CA LEU A 57 17.64 -27.82 -14.95
C LEU A 57 17.25 -26.63 -14.05
N PHE A 58 18.20 -26.02 -13.38
CA PHE A 58 17.98 -24.84 -12.51
C PHE A 58 17.43 -23.64 -13.28
N TYR A 59 17.97 -23.31 -14.46
CA TYR A 59 17.48 -22.22 -15.31
C TYR A 59 16.16 -22.53 -16.03
N LEU A 60 15.83 -23.80 -16.23
CA LEU A 60 14.62 -24.26 -16.92
C LEU A 60 13.46 -24.61 -15.98
N GLN A 61 13.73 -24.75 -14.67
CA GLN A 61 12.74 -25.19 -13.66
C GLN A 61 11.97 -24.06 -12.97
N GLN A 62 12.35 -22.80 -13.12
CA GLN A 62 11.58 -21.69 -12.60
C GLN A 62 10.54 -21.24 -13.64
N ASN A 63 9.38 -21.91 -13.64
CA ASN A 63 8.23 -21.33 -14.33
C ASN A 63 7.82 -20.04 -13.58
N PRO A 64 7.76 -18.89 -14.26
CA PRO A 64 7.34 -17.66 -13.65
C PRO A 64 5.91 -17.81 -13.10
N PRO A 65 5.54 -17.09 -12.03
CA PRO A 65 4.21 -17.17 -11.49
C PRO A 65 3.19 -16.63 -12.51
N THR A 66 2.08 -17.33 -12.62
CA THR A 66 0.92 -16.90 -13.42
C THR A 66 -0.17 -16.29 -12.53
N MET A 67 -0.07 -16.52 -11.21
CA MET A 67 -1.01 -16.10 -10.20
C MET A 67 -0.29 -15.28 -9.13
N TYR A 68 -0.95 -14.25 -8.64
CA TYR A 68 -0.40 -13.25 -7.71
C TYR A 68 -1.24 -13.16 -6.43
N PRO A 69 -0.61 -12.99 -5.25
CA PRO A 69 -1.28 -12.82 -3.98
C PRO A 69 -2.32 -11.68 -3.99
N GLU A 70 -3.50 -11.93 -3.42
CA GLU A 70 -4.54 -10.92 -3.21
C GLU A 70 -4.84 -10.74 -1.73
N TYR A 71 -5.40 -11.74 -1.06
CA TYR A 71 -5.77 -11.66 0.34
C TYR A 71 -5.59 -13.00 1.08
N VAL A 72 -5.47 -12.92 2.41
CA VAL A 72 -5.35 -14.10 3.30
C VAL A 72 -6.57 -14.16 4.20
N PRO A 73 -7.45 -15.17 4.06
CA PRO A 73 -8.61 -15.33 4.91
C PRO A 73 -8.21 -15.71 6.34
N GLN A 74 -8.93 -15.15 7.33
CA GLN A 74 -8.77 -15.51 8.74
C GLN A 74 -9.60 -16.73 9.14
N ASN A 75 -10.60 -17.09 8.34
CA ASN A 75 -11.54 -18.17 8.60
C ASN A 75 -11.79 -19.00 7.33
N GLY A 76 -12.23 -20.25 7.52
CA GLY A 76 -12.60 -21.14 6.42
C GLY A 76 -11.49 -22.12 6.02
N GLN A 77 -11.67 -22.76 4.86
CA GLN A 77 -10.80 -23.84 4.39
C GLN A 77 -9.41 -23.36 4.00
N ASP A 78 -9.30 -22.13 3.46
CA ASP A 78 -8.04 -21.55 2.97
C ASP A 78 -7.40 -20.59 3.98
N THR A 79 -7.78 -20.72 5.27
CA THR A 79 -7.25 -19.89 6.35
C THR A 79 -5.72 -19.87 6.34
N GLY A 80 -5.15 -18.67 6.43
CA GLY A 80 -3.72 -18.46 6.62
C GLY A 80 -2.88 -18.48 5.34
N LYS A 81 -3.43 -18.86 4.19
CA LYS A 81 -2.74 -18.83 2.89
C LYS A 81 -3.32 -17.75 1.97
N TYR A 82 -2.48 -17.19 1.12
CA TYR A 82 -2.95 -16.25 0.11
C TYR A 82 -3.90 -16.90 -0.88
N ILE A 83 -5.07 -16.30 -1.05
CA ILE A 83 -5.88 -16.46 -2.25
C ILE A 83 -5.22 -15.64 -3.35
N VAL A 84 -5.09 -16.24 -4.53
CA VAL A 84 -4.34 -15.68 -5.65
C VAL A 84 -5.23 -15.31 -6.83
N ARG A 85 -4.77 -14.36 -7.65
CA ARG A 85 -5.43 -13.87 -8.87
C ARG A 85 -4.47 -13.88 -10.06
N GLY A 86 -5.03 -13.87 -11.27
CA GLY A 86 -4.26 -13.67 -12.48
C GLY A 86 -3.49 -12.34 -12.50
N ALA A 87 -2.48 -12.27 -13.34
CA ALA A 87 -1.67 -11.06 -13.53
C ALA A 87 -2.48 -9.84 -13.99
N ASP A 88 -3.66 -10.06 -14.57
CA ASP A 88 -4.59 -9.04 -15.01
C ASP A 88 -5.37 -8.36 -13.87
N PHE A 89 -5.26 -8.84 -12.64
CA PHE A 89 -5.91 -8.23 -11.49
C PHE A 89 -5.04 -7.10 -10.92
N TRP A 90 -5.65 -6.00 -10.52
CA TRP A 90 -4.98 -4.74 -10.14
C TRP A 90 -3.95 -4.85 -9.00
N THR A 91 -4.03 -5.92 -8.19
CA THR A 91 -3.10 -6.12 -7.06
C THR A 91 -1.79 -6.79 -7.44
N CYS A 92 -1.62 -7.23 -8.69
CA CYS A 92 -0.49 -8.06 -9.13
C CYS A 92 0.90 -7.44 -8.87
N GLY A 93 1.01 -6.10 -8.88
CA GLY A 93 2.28 -5.39 -8.69
C GLY A 93 2.77 -5.34 -7.25
N PHE A 94 1.89 -5.47 -6.24
CA PHE A 94 2.27 -5.24 -4.85
C PHE A 94 3.19 -6.31 -4.27
N PHE A 95 2.92 -7.58 -4.57
CA PHE A 95 3.77 -8.66 -4.05
C PHE A 95 5.20 -8.60 -4.60
N PRO A 96 5.44 -8.53 -5.92
CA PRO A 96 6.79 -8.27 -6.43
C PRO A 96 7.37 -6.95 -5.91
N GLY A 97 6.56 -5.92 -5.73
CA GLY A 97 6.98 -4.67 -5.09
C GLY A 97 7.58 -4.88 -3.69
N MET A 98 6.96 -5.73 -2.86
CA MET A 98 7.52 -6.07 -1.53
C MET A 98 8.89 -6.75 -1.63
N LEU A 99 9.11 -7.61 -2.63
CA LEU A 99 10.43 -8.23 -2.87
C LEU A 99 11.48 -7.16 -3.23
N TYR A 100 11.11 -6.15 -4.02
CA TYR A 100 12.01 -5.02 -4.31
C TYR A 100 12.27 -4.14 -3.09
N LEU A 101 11.31 -3.99 -2.19
CA LEU A 101 11.55 -3.30 -0.90
C LEU A 101 12.58 -4.05 -0.05
N LEU A 102 12.54 -5.39 -0.01
CA LEU A 102 13.58 -6.19 0.63
C LEU A 102 14.94 -6.05 -0.08
N ARG A 103 14.95 -6.04 -1.42
CA ARG A 103 16.16 -5.81 -2.21
C ARG A 103 16.78 -4.46 -1.88
N GLU A 104 16.00 -3.37 -1.86
CA GLU A 104 16.44 -2.05 -1.46
C GLU A 104 17.10 -2.06 -0.08
N ARG A 105 16.45 -2.67 0.91
CA ARG A 105 17.03 -2.83 2.26
C ARG A 105 18.34 -3.60 2.24
N SER A 106 18.41 -4.70 1.51
CA SER A 106 19.61 -5.54 1.47
C SER A 106 20.83 -4.82 0.85
N VAL A 107 20.59 -3.84 -0.02
CA VAL A 107 21.64 -3.05 -0.68
C VAL A 107 22.01 -1.80 0.13
N HIS A 108 21.01 -1.00 0.52
CA HIS A 108 21.24 0.32 1.10
C HIS A 108 21.20 0.32 2.63
N PHE A 109 20.54 -0.66 3.25
CA PHE A 109 20.30 -0.72 4.69
C PHE A 109 20.53 -2.14 5.27
N PRO A 110 21.70 -2.77 5.01
CA PRO A 110 21.96 -4.18 5.42
C PRO A 110 21.85 -4.40 6.92
N GLN A 111 22.06 -3.35 7.74
CA GLN A 111 21.88 -3.39 9.20
C GLN A 111 20.46 -3.75 9.65
N THR A 112 19.47 -3.68 8.76
CA THR A 112 18.08 -4.06 9.04
C THR A 112 17.84 -5.58 9.01
N PHE A 113 18.87 -6.37 8.74
CA PHE A 113 18.84 -7.83 8.76
C PHE A 113 19.80 -8.40 9.81
N PRO A 114 19.70 -8.05 11.12
CA PRO A 114 20.62 -8.52 12.15
C PRO A 114 20.61 -10.05 12.31
N TRP A 115 19.50 -10.70 11.96
CA TRP A 115 19.33 -12.14 12.02
C TRP A 115 20.14 -12.92 10.96
N LEU A 116 20.64 -12.27 9.89
CA LEU A 116 21.58 -12.87 8.95
C LEU A 116 22.97 -13.07 9.58
N VAL A 117 23.24 -12.38 10.69
CA VAL A 117 24.51 -12.39 11.43
C VAL A 117 24.34 -13.32 12.63
N ARG A 118 24.20 -14.63 12.44
CA ARG A 118 24.25 -15.58 13.55
C ARG A 118 25.70 -15.82 13.94
N GLU A 119 25.98 -15.73 15.25
CA GLU A 119 27.31 -15.91 15.83
C GLU A 119 27.93 -17.26 15.34
N ASN A 120 29.12 -17.19 14.75
CA ASN A 120 30.06 -18.27 14.43
C ASN A 120 30.23 -18.75 12.99
N GLU A 121 29.53 -18.22 11.94
CA GLU A 121 29.85 -18.64 10.57
C GLU A 121 29.90 -17.48 9.59
N MET A 122 30.99 -17.43 8.82
CA MET A 122 31.28 -16.61 7.62
C MET A 122 30.15 -15.64 7.17
N HIS A 123 30.09 -14.54 7.85
CA HIS A 123 29.13 -13.43 7.71
C HIS A 123 28.84 -12.99 6.26
N ASP A 124 29.86 -13.00 5.41
CA ASP A 124 29.78 -12.44 4.06
C ASP A 124 29.06 -13.36 3.08
N LEU A 125 29.12 -14.67 3.25
CA LEU A 125 28.49 -15.65 2.37
C LEU A 125 26.97 -15.69 2.56
N SER A 126 26.48 -15.62 3.79
CA SER A 126 25.03 -15.62 4.07
C SER A 126 24.34 -14.38 3.53
N CYS A 127 24.95 -13.21 3.70
CA CYS A 127 24.42 -11.96 3.14
C CYS A 127 24.42 -11.96 1.62
N THR A 128 25.46 -12.51 1.00
CA THR A 128 25.56 -12.60 -0.46
C THR A 128 24.54 -13.58 -1.03
N ALA A 129 24.39 -14.77 -0.44
CA ALA A 129 23.39 -15.76 -0.85
C ALA A 129 21.95 -15.22 -0.69
N PHE A 130 21.66 -14.55 0.42
CA PHE A 130 20.39 -13.88 0.64
C PHE A 130 20.08 -12.84 -0.46
N ARG A 131 21.02 -11.92 -0.76
CA ARG A 131 20.86 -10.91 -1.81
C ARG A 131 20.62 -11.55 -3.17
N GLN A 132 21.39 -12.58 -3.53
CA GLN A 132 21.21 -13.29 -4.81
C GLN A 132 19.83 -13.94 -4.90
N LYS A 133 19.36 -14.58 -3.82
CA LYS A 133 18.01 -15.17 -3.77
C LYS A 133 16.94 -14.11 -3.95
N VAL A 134 17.02 -12.99 -3.24
CA VAL A 134 16.06 -11.88 -3.37
C VAL A 134 16.08 -11.31 -4.80
N ILE A 135 17.25 -11.15 -5.42
CA ILE A 135 17.36 -10.69 -6.82
C ILE A 135 16.64 -11.65 -7.77
N SER A 136 16.91 -12.96 -7.65
CA SER A 136 16.25 -13.98 -8.48
C SER A 136 14.73 -13.95 -8.32
N LEU A 137 14.23 -13.86 -7.07
CA LEU A 137 12.80 -13.76 -6.79
C LEU A 137 12.19 -12.48 -7.38
N CYS A 138 12.85 -11.33 -7.25
CA CYS A 138 12.40 -10.07 -7.86
C CYS A 138 12.18 -10.25 -9.37
N GLN A 139 13.14 -10.80 -10.08
CA GLN A 139 13.07 -11.02 -11.53
C GLN A 139 11.95 -11.99 -11.90
N SER A 140 11.92 -13.17 -11.28
CA SER A 140 10.92 -14.21 -11.58
C SER A 140 9.48 -13.72 -11.39
N TRP A 141 9.23 -12.90 -10.37
CA TRP A 141 7.90 -12.38 -10.07
C TRP A 141 7.50 -11.16 -10.91
N THR A 142 8.47 -10.42 -11.45
CA THR A 142 8.21 -9.15 -12.14
C THR A 142 8.14 -9.29 -13.64
N ASP A 143 9.01 -10.13 -14.24
CA ASP A 143 9.08 -10.25 -15.69
C ASP A 143 7.74 -10.61 -16.37
N PRO A 144 6.89 -11.50 -15.81
CA PRO A 144 5.59 -11.80 -16.42
C PRO A 144 4.62 -10.62 -16.45
N LEU A 145 4.82 -9.59 -15.60
CA LEU A 145 3.96 -8.43 -15.54
C LEU A 145 4.23 -7.39 -16.63
N ARG A 146 5.32 -7.53 -17.42
CA ARG A 146 5.65 -6.57 -18.49
C ARG A 146 4.53 -6.39 -19.51
N GLU A 147 3.82 -7.46 -19.83
CA GLU A 147 2.69 -7.42 -20.77
C GLU A 147 1.51 -6.60 -20.25
N MET A 148 1.40 -6.41 -18.92
CA MET A 148 0.34 -5.59 -18.31
C MET A 148 0.46 -4.12 -18.74
N ALA A 149 1.63 -3.66 -19.15
CA ALA A 149 1.83 -2.30 -19.66
C ALA A 149 1.03 -2.01 -20.95
N LEU A 150 0.60 -3.03 -21.67
CA LEU A 150 -0.20 -2.90 -22.91
C LEU A 150 -1.71 -2.74 -22.63
N ARG A 151 -2.15 -2.87 -21.40
CA ARG A 151 -3.60 -2.83 -21.06
C ARG A 151 -4.17 -1.42 -21.19
N THR A 152 -5.36 -1.36 -21.78
CA THR A 152 -6.11 -0.12 -21.98
C THR A 152 -7.53 -0.18 -21.40
N ASP A 153 -7.85 -1.20 -20.61
CA ASP A 153 -9.17 -1.50 -20.05
C ASP A 153 -9.28 -1.18 -18.55
N THR A 154 -8.18 -0.79 -17.91
CA THR A 154 -8.12 -0.41 -16.49
C THR A 154 -7.30 0.86 -16.28
N HIS A 155 -7.59 1.57 -15.18
CA HIS A 155 -6.76 2.69 -14.72
C HIS A 155 -5.65 2.28 -13.75
N ASP A 156 -5.61 1.02 -13.32
CA ASP A 156 -4.77 0.53 -12.22
C ASP A 156 -3.31 0.30 -12.62
N LEU A 157 -2.90 0.72 -13.81
CA LEU A 157 -1.54 0.49 -14.32
C LEU A 157 -0.43 1.05 -13.41
N GLY A 158 -0.72 2.10 -12.65
CA GLY A 158 0.20 2.59 -11.63
C GLY A 158 0.42 1.55 -10.52
N PHE A 159 -0.65 0.96 -9.98
CA PHE A 159 -0.59 -0.10 -8.96
C PHE A 159 0.03 -1.40 -9.50
N MET A 160 -0.23 -1.74 -10.75
CA MET A 160 0.25 -2.97 -11.37
C MET A 160 1.75 -2.91 -11.70
N LEU A 161 2.28 -1.75 -12.06
CA LEU A 161 3.63 -1.62 -12.60
C LEU A 161 4.62 -0.95 -11.65
N GLN A 162 4.26 0.19 -11.04
CA GLN A 162 5.24 0.98 -10.29
C GLN A 162 5.83 0.28 -9.06
N PRO A 163 5.10 -0.51 -8.27
CA PRO A 163 5.66 -1.12 -7.08
C PRO A 163 6.92 -1.95 -7.35
N ALA A 164 6.98 -2.61 -8.50
CA ALA A 164 8.11 -3.45 -8.90
C ALA A 164 9.03 -2.77 -9.93
N PHE A 165 8.52 -2.37 -11.09
CA PHE A 165 9.36 -1.89 -12.20
C PHE A 165 10.06 -0.57 -11.91
N ARG A 166 9.41 0.34 -11.17
CA ARG A 166 10.08 1.59 -10.77
C ARG A 166 11.24 1.31 -9.82
N LYS A 167 11.05 0.42 -8.86
CA LYS A 167 12.13 0.02 -7.95
C LYS A 167 13.25 -0.72 -8.67
N ASP A 168 12.91 -1.59 -9.63
CA ASP A 168 13.93 -2.25 -10.44
C ASP A 168 14.78 -1.23 -11.20
N TRP A 169 14.15 -0.30 -11.89
CA TRP A 169 14.87 0.78 -12.59
C TRP A 169 15.73 1.62 -11.64
N GLU A 170 15.16 2.09 -10.54
CA GLU A 170 15.86 2.95 -9.57
C GLU A 170 17.05 2.26 -8.88
N LEU A 171 16.98 0.93 -8.67
CA LEU A 171 18.04 0.15 -8.00
C LEU A 171 19.10 -0.40 -8.95
N THR A 172 18.77 -0.60 -10.22
CA THR A 172 19.61 -1.38 -11.14
C THR A 172 19.88 -0.69 -12.47
N SER A 173 19.19 0.40 -12.77
CA SER A 173 19.18 1.04 -14.08
C SER A 173 18.74 0.09 -15.21
N ASN A 174 17.81 -0.83 -14.92
CA ASN A 174 17.25 -1.75 -15.92
C ASN A 174 16.35 -0.99 -16.89
N GLU A 175 16.86 -0.72 -18.09
CA GLU A 175 16.17 0.03 -19.15
C GLU A 175 14.85 -0.62 -19.56
N GLU A 176 14.74 -1.95 -19.55
CA GLU A 176 13.49 -2.64 -19.92
C GLU A 176 12.38 -2.34 -18.89
N SER A 177 12.74 -2.19 -17.62
CA SER A 177 11.79 -1.79 -16.57
C SER A 177 11.34 -0.35 -16.75
N LEU A 178 12.23 0.55 -17.12
CA LEU A 178 11.85 1.92 -17.50
C LEU A 178 10.92 1.92 -18.71
N GLN A 179 11.26 1.20 -19.79
CA GLN A 179 10.42 1.13 -20.99
C GLN A 179 9.02 0.54 -20.69
N THR A 180 8.92 -0.44 -19.79
CA THR A 180 7.64 -0.97 -19.32
C THR A 180 6.79 0.10 -18.64
N LEU A 181 7.38 0.94 -17.79
CA LEU A 181 6.68 2.06 -17.15
C LEU A 181 6.22 3.11 -18.16
N LEU A 182 7.09 3.47 -19.11
CA LEU A 182 6.77 4.44 -20.15
C LEU A 182 5.60 3.97 -21.04
N LEU A 183 5.62 2.69 -21.42
CA LEU A 183 4.53 2.07 -22.19
C LEU A 183 3.22 2.02 -21.40
N GLY A 184 3.27 1.61 -20.12
CA GLY A 184 2.10 1.60 -19.24
C GLY A 184 1.49 2.98 -19.05
N ALA A 185 2.32 4.03 -18.96
CA ALA A 185 1.84 5.41 -18.90
C ALA A 185 1.12 5.85 -20.20
N GLU A 186 1.64 5.46 -21.35
CA GLU A 186 0.96 5.70 -22.64
C GLU A 186 -0.38 4.97 -22.71
N SER A 187 -0.41 3.69 -22.32
CA SER A 187 -1.65 2.90 -22.26
C SER A 187 -2.67 3.53 -21.34
N LEU A 188 -2.26 3.99 -20.14
CA LEU A 188 -3.14 4.69 -19.20
C LEU A 188 -3.68 5.99 -19.79
N ALA A 189 -2.84 6.76 -20.48
CA ALA A 189 -3.22 8.03 -21.09
C ALA A 189 -4.28 7.87 -22.20
N THR A 190 -4.38 6.70 -22.86
CA THR A 190 -5.43 6.43 -23.87
C THR A 190 -6.84 6.48 -23.29
N ARG A 191 -6.99 6.31 -21.96
CA ARG A 191 -8.28 6.35 -21.25
C ARG A 191 -8.75 7.76 -20.89
N PHE A 192 -7.98 8.79 -21.23
CA PHE A 192 -8.31 10.18 -20.94
C PHE A 192 -9.37 10.72 -21.90
N GLU A 193 -10.47 11.28 -21.36
CA GLU A 193 -11.51 11.98 -22.12
C GLU A 193 -11.40 13.49 -21.86
N PRO A 194 -11.02 14.31 -22.86
CA PRO A 194 -10.80 15.75 -22.68
C PRO A 194 -12.04 16.53 -22.23
N ARG A 195 -13.25 16.10 -22.59
CA ARG A 195 -14.51 16.77 -22.21
C ARG A 195 -14.84 16.56 -20.74
N VAL A 196 -14.52 15.37 -20.20
CA VAL A 196 -14.63 15.07 -18.78
C VAL A 196 -13.43 15.67 -18.02
N GLY A 197 -12.29 15.74 -18.67
CA GLY A 197 -11.02 16.14 -18.05
C GLY A 197 -10.45 15.08 -17.12
N ALA A 198 -10.77 13.80 -17.35
CA ALA A 198 -10.37 12.70 -16.49
C ALA A 198 -10.05 11.43 -17.27
N ILE A 199 -9.36 10.51 -16.61
CA ILE A 199 -9.06 9.15 -17.06
C ILE A 199 -10.22 8.25 -16.60
N ARG A 200 -10.76 7.43 -17.52
CA ARG A 200 -11.78 6.43 -17.20
C ARG A 200 -11.18 5.36 -16.29
N SER A 201 -11.83 5.10 -15.16
CA SER A 201 -11.39 4.05 -14.25
C SER A 201 -11.84 2.68 -14.70
N TRP A 202 -13.14 2.49 -14.86
CA TRP A 202 -13.76 1.22 -15.25
C TRP A 202 -14.62 1.35 -16.50
N ASP A 203 -14.66 0.29 -17.28
CA ASP A 203 -15.53 0.21 -18.47
C ASP A 203 -16.96 -0.22 -18.10
N SER A 204 -17.11 -0.87 -16.94
CA SER A 204 -18.42 -1.28 -16.43
C SER A 204 -18.45 -1.34 -14.91
N LEU A 205 -19.67 -1.19 -14.34
CA LEU A 205 -19.96 -1.44 -12.94
C LEU A 205 -21.20 -2.33 -12.85
N ARG A 206 -21.03 -3.52 -12.27
CA ARG A 206 -22.11 -4.49 -12.07
C ARG A 206 -22.22 -4.83 -10.59
N GLN A 207 -23.36 -4.51 -10.00
CA GLN A 207 -23.73 -4.82 -8.63
C GLN A 207 -25.21 -5.20 -8.57
N LYS A 208 -25.71 -5.70 -7.44
CA LYS A 208 -27.15 -5.95 -7.26
C LYS A 208 -27.95 -4.68 -7.52
N GLY A 209 -28.82 -4.72 -8.54
CA GLY A 209 -29.64 -3.57 -8.95
C GLY A 209 -28.89 -2.45 -9.67
N VAL A 210 -27.63 -2.63 -10.06
CA VAL A 210 -26.82 -1.67 -10.82
C VAL A 210 -26.15 -2.34 -11.99
N CYS A 211 -26.37 -1.81 -13.20
CA CYS A 211 -25.72 -2.27 -14.42
C CYS A 211 -25.36 -1.05 -15.28
N ILE A 212 -24.11 -0.60 -15.19
CA ILE A 212 -23.54 0.48 -15.99
C ILE A 212 -22.52 -0.14 -16.93
N THR A 213 -22.77 -0.13 -18.23
CA THR A 213 -21.95 -0.83 -19.24
C THR A 213 -21.79 -0.05 -20.54
N SER A 214 -22.44 1.13 -20.66
CA SER A 214 -22.36 1.93 -21.88
C SER A 214 -21.14 2.85 -21.85
N LEU A 215 -20.17 2.58 -22.71
CA LEU A 215 -19.00 3.45 -22.86
C LEU A 215 -19.30 4.81 -23.46
N THR A 216 -20.45 4.96 -24.16
CA THR A 216 -20.86 6.19 -24.82
C THR A 216 -21.76 7.09 -23.99
N GLU A 217 -22.42 6.53 -22.96
CA GLU A 217 -23.35 7.26 -22.08
C GLU A 217 -22.81 7.41 -20.66
N ASP A 218 -21.81 6.59 -20.28
CA ASP A 218 -21.28 6.53 -18.94
C ASP A 218 -19.74 6.62 -18.94
N PHE A 219 -19.20 7.33 -17.95
CA PHE A 219 -17.77 7.48 -17.77
C PHE A 219 -17.44 7.44 -16.28
N LEU A 220 -17.02 6.25 -15.83
CA LEU A 220 -16.78 5.98 -14.42
C LEU A 220 -15.37 6.41 -14.02
N VAL A 221 -15.27 7.24 -12.99
CA VAL A 221 -14.01 7.66 -12.37
C VAL A 221 -14.09 7.37 -10.88
N ILE A 222 -13.05 6.73 -10.35
CA ILE A 222 -12.93 6.45 -8.91
C ILE A 222 -11.76 7.20 -8.28
N ILE A 223 -11.87 7.45 -6.99
CA ILE A 223 -10.88 8.25 -6.25
C ILE A 223 -9.49 7.60 -6.24
N ASP A 224 -9.41 6.28 -6.31
CA ASP A 224 -8.19 5.47 -6.31
C ASP A 224 -7.27 5.82 -7.50
N SER A 225 -7.86 6.34 -8.60
CA SER A 225 -7.13 6.82 -9.78
C SER A 225 -6.07 7.87 -9.45
N MET A 226 -6.24 8.61 -8.35
CA MET A 226 -5.28 9.61 -7.91
C MET A 226 -3.87 9.03 -7.68
N CYS A 227 -3.77 7.79 -7.14
CA CYS A 227 -2.48 7.14 -6.94
C CYS A 227 -1.85 6.61 -8.24
N ASN A 228 -2.67 6.35 -9.26
CA ASN A 228 -2.18 5.90 -10.57
C ASN A 228 -1.61 7.05 -11.44
N LEU A 229 -1.88 8.31 -11.08
CA LEU A 229 -1.34 9.49 -11.78
C LEU A 229 0.19 9.60 -11.63
N ASP A 230 0.76 9.07 -10.55
CA ASP A 230 2.21 9.08 -10.33
C ASP A 230 2.97 8.42 -11.48
N LEU A 231 2.39 7.38 -12.12
CA LEU A 231 2.95 6.75 -13.32
C LEU A 231 3.07 7.74 -14.48
N LEU A 232 2.07 8.58 -14.70
CA LEU A 232 2.08 9.57 -15.79
C LEU A 232 3.10 10.67 -15.54
N PHE A 233 3.18 11.18 -14.31
CA PHE A 233 4.19 12.18 -13.94
C PHE A 233 5.61 11.61 -14.07
N TYR A 234 5.82 10.38 -13.59
CA TYR A 234 7.10 9.70 -13.68
C TYR A 234 7.54 9.52 -15.13
N ALA A 235 6.66 9.02 -15.98
CA ALA A 235 6.93 8.83 -17.40
C ALA A 235 7.20 10.17 -18.13
N SER A 236 6.42 11.20 -17.81
CA SER A 236 6.61 12.56 -18.35
C SER A 236 8.02 13.10 -18.09
N LYS A 237 8.53 12.91 -16.87
CA LYS A 237 9.90 13.30 -16.49
C LYS A 237 10.95 12.59 -17.36
N TYR A 238 10.84 11.28 -17.57
CA TYR A 238 11.84 10.52 -18.32
C TYR A 238 11.74 10.72 -19.84
N ARG A 239 10.56 11.04 -20.37
CA ARG A 239 10.37 11.37 -21.78
C ARG A 239 10.70 12.82 -22.13
N ASN A 240 10.85 13.68 -21.11
CA ASN A 240 10.96 15.13 -21.28
C ASN A 240 9.81 15.71 -22.14
N ASP A 241 8.59 15.20 -21.94
CA ASP A 241 7.35 15.60 -22.63
C ASP A 241 6.23 15.83 -21.60
N THR A 242 5.63 17.03 -21.58
CA THR A 242 4.63 17.43 -20.58
C THR A 242 3.25 16.80 -20.76
N LYS A 243 2.96 16.22 -21.93
CA LYS A 243 1.60 15.73 -22.27
C LYS A 243 1.00 14.78 -21.22
N LEU A 244 1.81 13.83 -20.71
CA LEU A 244 1.35 12.89 -19.69
C LEU A 244 1.11 13.59 -18.35
N ALA A 245 2.00 14.53 -17.98
CA ALA A 245 1.83 15.34 -16.78
C ALA A 245 0.61 16.26 -16.89
N ASP A 246 0.31 16.82 -18.07
CA ASP A 246 -0.86 17.67 -18.33
C ASP A 246 -2.16 16.86 -18.17
N ILE A 247 -2.20 15.62 -18.67
CA ILE A 247 -3.31 14.68 -18.47
C ILE A 247 -3.53 14.41 -16.98
N ALA A 248 -2.47 14.05 -16.26
CA ALA A 248 -2.52 13.77 -14.83
C ALA A 248 -2.99 14.98 -14.02
N THR A 249 -2.47 16.15 -14.32
CA THR A 249 -2.85 17.42 -13.66
C THR A 249 -4.31 17.76 -13.92
N LYS A 250 -4.79 17.61 -15.15
CA LYS A 250 -6.20 17.81 -15.49
C LYS A 250 -7.12 16.85 -14.75
N HIS A 251 -6.76 15.58 -14.73
CA HIS A 251 -7.51 14.55 -13.96
C HIS A 251 -7.60 14.95 -12.49
N ALA A 252 -6.48 15.27 -11.85
CA ALA A 252 -6.45 15.66 -10.44
C ALA A 252 -7.33 16.89 -10.15
N ARG A 253 -7.34 17.89 -11.03
CA ARG A 253 -8.21 19.08 -10.92
C ARG A 253 -9.69 18.74 -11.07
N THR A 254 -10.04 17.81 -11.97
CA THR A 254 -11.41 17.33 -12.10
C THR A 254 -11.88 16.67 -10.80
N LEU A 255 -11.05 15.88 -10.17
CA LEU A 255 -11.40 15.18 -8.93
C LEU A 255 -11.51 16.13 -7.73
N LEU A 256 -10.77 17.26 -7.69
CA LEU A 256 -10.96 18.30 -6.66
C LEU A 256 -12.42 18.78 -6.58
N THR A 257 -13.08 18.91 -7.72
CA THR A 257 -14.44 19.47 -7.80
C THR A 257 -15.53 18.41 -7.80
N SER A 258 -15.23 17.20 -8.27
CA SER A 258 -16.23 16.14 -8.45
C SER A 258 -16.25 15.12 -7.30
N HIS A 259 -15.09 14.76 -6.77
CA HIS A 259 -14.95 13.70 -5.77
C HIS A 259 -14.82 14.22 -4.35
N LEU A 260 -14.30 15.44 -4.13
CA LEU A 260 -14.14 15.97 -2.78
C LEU A 260 -15.43 16.66 -2.30
N ARG A 261 -15.77 16.41 -1.03
CA ARG A 261 -16.85 17.07 -0.29
C ARG A 261 -16.23 17.97 0.76
N HIS A 262 -16.67 19.20 0.82
CA HIS A 262 -16.28 20.12 1.87
C HIS A 262 -16.98 19.75 3.18
N GLU A 263 -16.19 19.50 4.22
CA GLU A 263 -16.69 19.14 5.53
C GLU A 263 -16.52 20.29 6.54
N VAL A 264 -17.53 20.48 7.39
CA VAL A 264 -17.49 21.50 8.45
C VAL A 264 -17.24 20.82 9.79
N ALA A 265 -16.01 20.96 10.30
CA ALA A 265 -15.69 20.45 11.63
C ALA A 265 -16.53 21.16 12.73
N PRO A 266 -17.05 20.43 13.73
CA PRO A 266 -17.68 21.02 14.91
C PRO A 266 -16.75 22.05 15.58
N VAL A 267 -17.31 23.16 16.07
CA VAL A 267 -16.55 24.31 16.62
C VAL A 267 -15.55 23.92 17.71
N LYS A 268 -15.87 22.89 18.52
CA LYS A 268 -14.99 22.38 19.59
C LYS A 268 -13.71 21.73 19.09
N ILE A 269 -13.67 21.28 17.84
CA ILE A 269 -12.54 20.54 17.24
C ILE A 269 -11.67 21.45 16.37
N ARG A 270 -12.16 22.65 15.99
CA ARG A 270 -11.45 23.60 15.13
C ARG A 270 -10.06 24.03 15.64
N ASN A 271 -9.78 23.94 16.94
CA ASN A 271 -8.53 24.45 17.50
C ASN A 271 -7.27 23.64 17.10
N GLY A 272 -7.42 22.39 16.59
CA GLY A 272 -6.32 21.57 16.10
C GLY A 272 -6.17 21.52 14.57
N TYR A 273 -7.21 21.96 13.82
CA TYR A 273 -7.26 21.84 12.37
C TYR A 273 -7.39 23.20 11.72
N LYS A 274 -6.37 23.62 10.98
CA LYS A 274 -6.30 24.95 10.35
C LYS A 274 -6.86 24.96 8.92
N SER A 275 -6.94 23.79 8.27
CA SER A 275 -7.34 23.63 6.88
C SER A 275 -8.84 23.35 6.74
N ALA A 276 -9.42 23.63 5.58
CA ALA A 276 -10.71 23.08 5.20
C ALA A 276 -10.59 21.55 5.17
N MET A 277 -11.56 20.84 5.76
CA MET A 277 -11.60 19.38 5.72
C MET A 277 -12.33 18.90 4.48
N TYR A 278 -11.87 17.76 3.95
CA TYR A 278 -12.49 17.12 2.79
C TYR A 278 -12.71 15.63 3.04
N SER A 279 -13.91 15.15 2.74
CA SER A 279 -14.21 13.74 2.57
C SER A 279 -14.33 13.39 1.08
N THR A 280 -14.40 12.11 0.74
CA THR A 280 -14.42 11.66 -0.65
C THR A 280 -15.69 10.92 -1.03
N TYR A 281 -16.18 11.15 -2.26
CA TYR A 281 -17.00 10.18 -2.98
C TYR A 281 -16.08 9.12 -3.59
N HIS A 282 -16.52 7.87 -3.56
CA HIS A 282 -15.73 6.79 -4.16
C HIS A 282 -15.79 6.83 -5.68
N VAL A 283 -16.99 6.83 -6.25
CA VAL A 283 -17.24 6.76 -7.71
C VAL A 283 -18.05 7.95 -8.16
N VAL A 284 -17.63 8.59 -9.24
CA VAL A 284 -18.42 9.60 -9.97
C VAL A 284 -18.61 9.09 -11.40
N ASN A 285 -19.88 9.03 -11.84
CA ASN A 285 -20.24 8.74 -13.21
C ASN A 285 -20.49 10.06 -13.96
N PHE A 286 -19.76 10.27 -15.04
CA PHE A 286 -19.91 11.44 -15.91
C PHE A 286 -20.60 11.06 -17.23
N ASN A 287 -21.19 12.06 -17.88
CA ASN A 287 -21.60 11.95 -19.27
C ASN A 287 -20.37 12.27 -20.16
N PRO A 288 -19.84 11.31 -20.94
CA PRO A 288 -18.63 11.56 -21.75
C PRO A 288 -18.85 12.59 -22.88
N LYS A 289 -20.12 12.84 -23.31
CA LYS A 289 -20.43 13.79 -24.36
C LYS A 289 -20.46 15.25 -23.87
N THR A 290 -20.83 15.47 -22.60
CA THR A 290 -20.97 16.80 -22.01
C THR A 290 -19.96 17.14 -20.95
N GLY A 291 -19.28 16.13 -20.37
CA GLY A 291 -18.40 16.27 -19.22
C GLY A 291 -19.11 16.47 -17.87
N LEU A 292 -20.45 16.50 -17.86
CA LEU A 292 -21.22 16.75 -16.64
C LEU A 292 -21.36 15.51 -15.79
N THR A 293 -21.36 15.69 -14.46
CA THR A 293 -21.66 14.62 -13.50
C THR A 293 -23.10 14.15 -13.65
N LYS A 294 -23.30 12.84 -13.81
CA LYS A 294 -24.62 12.18 -13.83
C LYS A 294 -25.05 11.76 -12.42
N GLU A 295 -24.14 11.08 -11.70
CA GLU A 295 -24.41 10.54 -10.38
C GLU A 295 -23.10 10.31 -9.60
N LYS A 296 -23.23 10.20 -8.28
CA LYS A 296 -22.18 9.82 -7.36
C LYS A 296 -22.58 8.55 -6.64
N ARG A 297 -21.65 7.63 -6.45
CA ARG A 297 -21.94 6.32 -5.84
C ARG A 297 -20.71 5.71 -5.17
N THR A 298 -20.92 4.54 -4.61
CA THR A 298 -19.82 3.69 -4.13
C THR A 298 -19.90 2.30 -4.76
N ALA A 299 -18.75 1.65 -4.88
CA ALA A 299 -18.66 0.25 -5.25
C ALA A 299 -18.29 -0.63 -4.03
N GLN A 300 -17.40 -0.16 -3.18
CA GLN A 300 -16.83 -0.91 -2.06
C GLN A 300 -17.27 -0.37 -0.69
N GLY A 301 -17.61 0.92 -0.59
CA GLY A 301 -18.07 1.56 0.64
C GLY A 301 -19.51 1.21 1.02
N TYR A 302 -19.96 1.67 2.18
CA TYR A 302 -21.26 1.37 2.75
C TYR A 302 -22.43 1.88 1.90
N ARG A 303 -22.38 3.16 1.51
CA ARG A 303 -23.39 3.81 0.67
C ARG A 303 -22.81 4.96 -0.15
N SER A 304 -23.57 5.49 -1.11
CA SER A 304 -23.07 6.50 -2.05
C SER A 304 -22.55 7.78 -1.38
N GLU A 305 -23.15 8.17 -0.25
CA GLU A 305 -22.81 9.35 0.51
C GLU A 305 -21.79 9.08 1.63
N SER A 306 -21.48 7.80 1.91
CA SER A 306 -20.50 7.47 2.95
C SER A 306 -19.06 7.76 2.52
N THR A 307 -18.18 7.78 3.48
CA THR A 307 -16.74 7.92 3.26
C THR A 307 -16.06 6.57 3.48
N TRP A 308 -15.83 5.86 2.40
CA TRP A 308 -15.05 4.64 2.42
C TRP A 308 -13.61 4.94 2.81
N ALA A 309 -13.12 4.35 3.91
CA ALA A 309 -11.86 4.75 4.55
C ALA A 309 -10.65 4.61 3.62
N ARG A 310 -10.59 3.53 2.82
CA ARG A 310 -9.48 3.31 1.89
C ARG A 310 -9.50 4.29 0.71
N GLY A 311 -10.67 4.65 0.21
CA GLY A 311 -10.79 5.71 -0.81
C GLY A 311 -10.28 7.06 -0.30
N GLN A 312 -10.60 7.39 0.96
CA GLN A 312 -10.05 8.57 1.63
C GLN A 312 -8.53 8.50 1.73
N ALA A 313 -7.97 7.34 2.10
CA ALA A 313 -6.53 7.12 2.20
C ALA A 313 -5.82 7.24 0.83
N TRP A 314 -6.40 6.69 -0.24
CA TRP A 314 -5.89 6.86 -1.59
C TRP A 314 -5.85 8.33 -2.03
N ALA A 315 -6.87 9.10 -1.67
CA ALA A 315 -6.89 10.53 -1.96
C ALA A 315 -5.78 11.29 -1.24
N ILE A 316 -5.52 11.00 0.05
CA ILE A 316 -4.42 11.63 0.81
C ILE A 316 -3.09 11.38 0.09
N LEU A 317 -2.78 10.12 -0.22
CA LEU A 317 -1.53 9.75 -0.87
C LEU A 317 -1.42 10.35 -2.28
N GLY A 318 -2.47 10.20 -3.10
CA GLY A 318 -2.48 10.65 -4.49
C GLY A 318 -2.36 12.17 -4.64
N TYR A 319 -3.04 12.96 -3.80
CA TYR A 319 -2.89 14.43 -3.83
C TYR A 319 -1.54 14.89 -3.28
N ALA A 320 -0.97 14.22 -2.28
CA ALA A 320 0.37 14.50 -1.80
C ALA A 320 1.42 14.24 -2.91
N GLN A 321 1.31 13.11 -3.62
CA GLN A 321 2.15 12.79 -4.78
C GLN A 321 1.98 13.82 -5.89
N THR A 322 0.74 14.16 -6.24
CA THR A 322 0.45 15.16 -7.28
C THR A 322 1.06 16.53 -6.96
N TYR A 323 0.96 16.97 -5.69
CA TYR A 323 1.64 18.18 -5.26
C TYR A 323 3.16 18.08 -5.39
N GLY A 324 3.74 16.94 -5.01
CA GLY A 324 5.19 16.70 -5.13
C GLY A 324 5.71 16.86 -6.57
N TRP A 325 4.88 16.51 -7.57
CA TRP A 325 5.22 16.67 -8.99
C TRP A 325 4.96 18.08 -9.53
N THR A 326 3.85 18.72 -9.12
CA THR A 326 3.36 19.94 -9.76
C THR A 326 3.71 21.23 -9.00
N GLY A 327 3.88 21.14 -7.68
CA GLY A 327 4.02 22.30 -6.81
C GLY A 327 2.73 23.13 -6.65
N GLU A 328 1.56 22.67 -7.18
CA GLU A 328 0.32 23.41 -7.14
C GLU A 328 -0.31 23.37 -5.73
N LYS A 329 -0.46 24.53 -5.12
CA LYS A 329 -0.93 24.67 -3.73
C LYS A 329 -2.32 24.10 -3.47
N ASP A 330 -3.19 24.05 -4.46
CA ASP A 330 -4.54 23.51 -4.32
C ASP A 330 -4.48 22.00 -4.00
N PHE A 331 -3.55 21.25 -4.61
CA PHE A 331 -3.33 19.83 -4.33
C PHE A 331 -2.76 19.60 -2.92
N LEU A 332 -1.84 20.47 -2.46
CA LEU A 332 -1.34 20.42 -1.08
C LEU A 332 -2.47 20.68 -0.09
N SER A 333 -3.29 21.71 -0.34
CA SER A 333 -4.44 22.08 0.50
C SER A 333 -5.47 20.94 0.56
N ALA A 334 -5.72 20.28 -0.58
CA ALA A 334 -6.59 19.11 -0.65
C ALA A 334 -6.03 17.94 0.16
N ALA A 335 -4.74 17.60 0.00
CA ALA A 335 -4.10 16.52 0.72
C ALA A 335 -4.12 16.76 2.24
N CYS A 336 -3.83 17.99 2.70
CA CYS A 336 -3.94 18.37 4.10
C CYS A 336 -5.36 18.26 4.63
N GLY A 337 -6.36 18.77 3.89
CA GLY A 337 -7.76 18.71 4.30
C GLY A 337 -8.34 17.30 4.36
N LEU A 338 -7.90 16.43 3.43
CA LEU A 338 -8.25 15.00 3.42
C LEU A 338 -7.61 14.26 4.62
N ALA A 339 -6.34 14.56 4.94
CA ALA A 339 -5.64 13.98 6.09
C ALA A 339 -6.27 14.45 7.41
N ASP A 340 -6.64 15.73 7.51
CA ASP A 340 -7.31 16.30 8.67
C ASP A 340 -8.68 15.66 8.91
N TYR A 341 -9.46 15.42 7.86
CA TYR A 341 -10.72 14.69 7.96
C TYR A 341 -10.51 13.24 8.42
N PHE A 342 -9.52 12.55 7.86
CA PHE A 342 -9.20 11.18 8.24
C PHE A 342 -8.85 11.09 9.74
N LEU A 343 -7.97 11.95 10.21
CA LEU A 343 -7.57 12.01 11.63
C LEU A 343 -8.76 12.34 12.53
N TRP A 344 -9.58 13.30 12.16
CA TRP A 344 -10.79 13.64 12.90
C TRP A 344 -11.73 12.42 13.04
N ARG A 345 -11.92 11.64 11.97
CA ARG A 345 -12.77 10.43 12.03
C ARG A 345 -12.18 9.35 12.94
N LEU A 346 -10.85 9.21 12.99
CA LEU A 346 -10.19 8.31 13.95
C LEU A 346 -10.36 8.79 15.40
N GLU A 347 -10.11 10.06 15.65
CA GLU A 347 -10.19 10.65 16.99
C GLU A 347 -11.62 10.64 17.57
N THR A 348 -12.63 10.77 16.72
CA THR A 348 -14.05 10.80 17.11
C THR A 348 -14.76 9.46 16.98
N ALA A 349 -14.04 8.40 16.62
CA ALA A 349 -14.62 7.05 16.56
C ALA A 349 -15.17 6.62 17.93
N PRO A 350 -16.25 5.82 18.00
CA PRO A 350 -16.81 5.31 19.25
C PRO A 350 -15.79 4.54 20.09
N SER A 351 -16.00 4.47 21.42
CA SER A 351 -15.06 3.80 22.32
C SER A 351 -14.91 2.28 22.08
N CYS A 352 -15.88 1.65 21.48
CA CYS A 352 -15.83 0.23 21.10
C CYS A 352 -14.71 -0.09 20.09
N VAL A 353 -14.10 0.93 19.43
CA VAL A 353 -12.93 0.74 18.61
C VAL A 353 -11.65 0.48 19.41
N GLU A 354 -11.64 0.67 20.71
CA GLU A 354 -10.48 0.50 21.57
C GLU A 354 -10.49 -0.84 22.29
N ARG A 355 -9.29 -1.39 22.45
CA ARG A 355 -9.03 -2.58 23.28
C ARG A 355 -7.92 -2.25 24.29
N PRO A 356 -7.83 -2.96 25.41
CA PRO A 356 -6.67 -2.85 26.31
C PRO A 356 -5.37 -3.11 25.56
N SER A 357 -4.39 -2.22 25.72
CA SER A 357 -3.05 -2.40 25.13
C SER A 357 -2.30 -3.52 25.83
N VAL A 358 -1.69 -4.43 25.06
CA VAL A 358 -0.83 -5.49 25.59
C VAL A 358 0.57 -4.97 25.94
N ARG A 359 0.96 -3.81 25.43
CA ARG A 359 2.24 -3.13 25.69
C ARG A 359 2.21 -2.24 26.93
N ALA A 360 1.02 -2.00 27.48
CA ALA A 360 0.89 -1.14 28.63
C ALA A 360 1.50 -1.78 29.88
N ASP A 361 2.36 -1.04 30.59
CA ASP A 361 2.74 -1.37 31.96
C ASP A 361 1.48 -1.57 32.82
N ARG A 362 1.47 -2.59 33.69
CA ARG A 362 0.33 -2.99 34.53
C ARG A 362 -0.36 -1.85 35.32
N ASN A 363 0.24 -0.66 35.32
CA ASN A 363 -0.24 0.53 36.02
C ASN A 363 -0.82 1.64 35.12
N LYS A 364 -0.90 1.45 33.79
CA LYS A 364 -1.48 2.44 32.85
C LYS A 364 -2.60 1.79 32.07
N SER A 365 -3.80 2.39 32.13
CA SER A 365 -4.95 2.03 31.27
C SER A 365 -4.73 2.57 29.86
N ALA A 366 -3.72 2.06 29.12
CA ALA A 366 -3.54 2.41 27.73
C ALA A 366 -4.40 1.50 26.84
N THR A 367 -4.92 2.08 25.77
CA THR A 367 -5.75 1.38 24.77
C THR A 367 -5.08 1.39 23.41
N THR A 368 -5.43 0.45 22.55
CA THR A 368 -5.00 0.32 21.15
C THR A 368 -6.22 0.15 20.24
N GLY A 369 -6.06 0.39 18.93
CA GLY A 369 -7.09 0.20 17.92
C GLY A 369 -7.79 1.47 17.47
N ARG A 370 -7.66 2.60 18.20
CA ARG A 370 -8.29 3.86 17.80
C ARG A 370 -7.83 4.35 16.43
N TYR A 371 -6.55 4.18 16.14
CA TYR A 371 -5.94 4.64 14.89
C TYR A 371 -5.90 3.56 13.79
N VAL A 372 -6.55 2.41 14.01
CA VAL A 372 -6.89 1.48 12.94
C VAL A 372 -8.28 1.82 12.43
N PRO A 373 -8.44 2.37 11.21
CA PRO A 373 -9.71 2.91 10.75
C PRO A 373 -10.81 1.85 10.65
N LEU A 374 -12.05 2.25 10.89
CA LEU A 374 -13.22 1.50 10.42
C LEU A 374 -13.18 1.39 8.90
N TRP A 375 -13.73 0.32 8.33
CA TRP A 375 -13.71 0.08 6.89
C TRP A 375 -14.42 1.18 6.07
N ASP A 376 -15.43 1.78 6.66
CA ASP A 376 -16.14 2.95 6.16
C ASP A 376 -16.51 3.81 7.38
N PHE A 377 -16.25 5.10 7.32
CA PHE A 377 -16.43 5.99 8.46
C PHE A 377 -17.90 6.26 8.83
N ASP A 378 -18.82 5.96 7.93
CA ASP A 378 -20.25 6.23 8.10
C ASP A 378 -21.10 4.97 8.14
N ALA A 379 -20.45 3.78 8.06
CA ALA A 379 -21.13 2.51 8.24
C ALA A 379 -21.54 2.34 9.70
N PRO A 380 -22.71 1.73 9.99
CA PRO A 380 -23.05 1.32 11.33
C PRO A 380 -22.05 0.24 11.82
N ILE A 381 -21.76 0.25 13.11
CA ILE A 381 -21.01 -0.83 13.76
C ILE A 381 -22.01 -1.93 14.09
N GLU A 382 -21.92 -3.04 13.37
CA GLU A 382 -22.83 -4.17 13.53
C GLU A 382 -22.52 -5.02 14.76
N ASP A 383 -21.24 -5.09 15.13
CA ASP A 383 -20.72 -5.79 16.30
C ASP A 383 -19.74 -4.88 17.04
N GLU A 384 -20.12 -4.41 18.24
CA GLU A 384 -19.29 -3.53 19.06
C GLU A 384 -18.08 -4.26 19.68
N ASP A 385 -18.17 -5.60 19.85
CA ASP A 385 -17.04 -6.41 20.33
C ASP A 385 -15.99 -6.62 19.22
N MET A 386 -16.43 -6.62 17.95
CA MET A 386 -15.59 -6.87 16.77
C MET A 386 -15.87 -5.86 15.64
N PRO A 387 -15.67 -4.54 15.86
CA PRO A 387 -15.91 -3.53 14.84
C PRO A 387 -15.07 -3.78 13.59
N LEU A 388 -15.70 -3.81 12.42
CA LEU A 388 -15.00 -4.10 11.16
C LEU A 388 -14.03 -3.01 10.78
N ARG A 389 -12.76 -3.38 10.55
CA ARG A 389 -11.62 -2.48 10.30
C ARG A 389 -11.12 -2.57 8.88
N ASP A 390 -10.33 -1.58 8.49
CA ASP A 390 -9.48 -1.66 7.31
C ASP A 390 -8.06 -1.18 7.62
N SER A 391 -7.20 -2.09 8.08
CA SER A 391 -5.79 -1.82 8.36
C SER A 391 -5.05 -1.29 7.14
N SER A 392 -5.48 -1.68 5.91
CA SER A 392 -4.89 -1.17 4.67
C SER A 392 -5.10 0.33 4.51
N ALA A 393 -6.28 0.85 4.85
CA ALA A 393 -6.56 2.28 4.80
C ALA A 393 -5.66 3.07 5.76
N GLY A 394 -5.38 2.50 6.95
CA GLY A 394 -4.46 3.10 7.93
C GLY A 394 -3.04 3.27 7.37
N VAL A 395 -2.45 2.19 6.88
CA VAL A 395 -1.05 2.24 6.39
C VAL A 395 -0.89 3.05 5.10
N ILE A 396 -1.90 3.08 4.22
CA ILE A 396 -1.91 3.93 3.03
C ILE A 396 -1.97 5.41 3.42
N ALA A 397 -2.87 5.78 4.34
CA ALA A 397 -2.98 7.14 4.86
C ALA A 397 -1.69 7.57 5.56
N ALA A 398 -1.05 6.68 6.34
CA ALA A 398 0.22 6.94 7.00
C ALA A 398 1.34 7.24 5.99
N ASN A 399 1.44 6.52 4.87
CA ASN A 399 2.39 6.82 3.80
C ASN A 399 2.12 8.20 3.18
N GLY A 400 0.85 8.53 2.92
CA GLY A 400 0.46 9.85 2.42
C GLY A 400 0.80 10.98 3.41
N MET A 401 0.54 10.79 4.71
CA MET A 401 0.87 11.76 5.75
C MET A 401 2.37 11.91 5.95
N LEU A 402 3.14 10.83 5.82
CA LEU A 402 4.61 10.89 5.90
C LEU A 402 5.19 11.69 4.72
N LEU A 403 4.65 11.51 3.52
CA LEU A 403 5.00 12.32 2.35
C LEU A 403 4.61 13.79 2.55
N LEU A 404 3.39 14.08 3.05
CA LEU A 404 2.96 15.43 3.41
C LEU A 404 3.91 16.10 4.41
N SER A 405 4.37 15.36 5.41
CA SER A 405 5.34 15.85 6.39
C SER A 405 6.63 16.32 5.72
N GLN A 406 7.16 15.55 4.77
CA GLN A 406 8.37 15.91 4.03
C GLN A 406 8.15 17.16 3.16
N LEU A 407 7.03 17.20 2.43
CA LEU A 407 6.69 18.32 1.55
C LEU A 407 6.52 19.63 2.34
N LEU A 408 5.84 19.59 3.48
CA LEU A 408 5.62 20.74 4.35
C LEU A 408 6.91 21.19 5.04
N ALA A 409 7.77 20.27 5.45
CA ALA A 409 9.09 20.59 5.97
C ALA A 409 9.94 21.31 4.91
N GLY A 410 9.87 20.89 3.63
CA GLY A 410 10.50 21.58 2.50
C GLY A 410 9.97 22.99 2.27
N LEU A 411 8.75 23.30 2.68
CA LEU A 411 8.14 24.63 2.67
C LEU A 411 8.40 25.43 3.97
N ASN A 412 9.18 24.90 4.91
CA ASN A 412 9.43 25.44 6.25
C ASN A 412 8.18 25.56 7.15
N ASP A 413 7.10 24.83 6.84
CA ASP A 413 5.95 24.65 7.76
C ASP A 413 6.18 23.46 8.70
N ILE A 414 7.08 23.65 9.65
CA ILE A 414 7.53 22.59 10.57
C ILE A 414 6.39 22.11 11.46
N VAL A 415 5.47 23.00 11.85
CA VAL A 415 4.35 22.64 12.74
C VAL A 415 3.40 21.66 12.05
N SER A 416 3.01 21.93 10.81
CA SER A 416 2.17 21.00 10.05
C SER A 416 2.94 19.73 9.64
N ALA A 417 4.21 19.84 9.33
CA ALA A 417 5.10 18.72 9.05
C ALA A 417 5.14 17.72 10.22
N ASP A 418 5.38 18.22 11.43
CA ASP A 418 5.41 17.40 12.65
C ASP A 418 4.06 16.77 12.98
N LYS A 419 2.97 17.51 12.79
CA LYS A 419 1.60 16.99 12.97
C LYS A 419 1.39 15.72 12.14
N TYR A 420 1.65 15.76 10.81
CA TYR A 420 1.41 14.62 9.95
C TYR A 420 2.43 13.49 10.15
N ARG A 421 3.67 13.81 10.51
CA ARG A 421 4.66 12.82 10.90
C ARG A 421 4.24 12.04 12.15
N VAL A 422 3.83 12.75 13.20
CA VAL A 422 3.35 12.12 14.45
C VAL A 422 2.11 11.29 14.17
N ALA A 423 1.17 11.81 13.39
CA ALA A 423 -0.04 11.08 13.02
C ALA A 423 0.27 9.77 12.25
N ALA A 424 1.18 9.83 11.26
CA ALA A 424 1.61 8.65 10.51
C ALA A 424 2.25 7.59 11.43
N PHE A 425 3.10 8.02 12.36
CA PHE A 425 3.73 7.14 13.35
C PHE A 425 2.69 6.50 14.28
N THR A 426 1.70 7.29 14.74
CA THR A 426 0.65 6.79 15.63
C THR A 426 -0.23 5.76 14.94
N ILE A 427 -0.61 6.00 13.68
CA ILE A 427 -1.41 5.07 12.89
C ILE A 427 -0.68 3.73 12.70
N VAL A 428 0.60 3.77 12.32
CA VAL A 428 1.37 2.53 12.08
C VAL A 428 1.66 1.79 13.37
N ASP A 429 1.98 2.49 14.47
CA ASP A 429 2.23 1.88 15.77
C ASP A 429 0.98 1.16 16.31
N ASP A 430 -0.17 1.83 16.24
CA ASP A 430 -1.46 1.26 16.65
C ASP A 430 -1.87 0.09 15.72
N THR A 431 -1.59 0.20 14.41
CA THR A 431 -1.83 -0.89 13.46
C THR A 431 -0.97 -2.11 13.77
N LEU A 432 0.31 -1.92 14.10
CA LEU A 432 1.21 -3.01 14.49
C LEU A 432 0.80 -3.67 15.81
N GLU A 433 0.25 -2.92 16.75
CA GLU A 433 -0.24 -3.50 18.00
C GLU A 433 -1.57 -4.23 17.83
N TYR A 434 -2.49 -3.67 17.04
CA TYR A 434 -3.85 -4.19 16.89
C TYR A 434 -3.97 -5.28 15.82
N SER A 435 -3.29 -5.13 14.70
CA SER A 435 -3.51 -5.91 13.46
C SER A 435 -2.32 -6.76 13.03
N LEU A 436 -1.18 -6.72 13.71
CA LEU A 436 -0.07 -7.63 13.39
C LEU A 436 -0.51 -9.08 13.60
N SER A 437 -0.26 -9.93 12.62
CA SER A 437 -0.60 -11.36 12.78
C SER A 437 0.27 -12.00 13.85
N SER A 438 -0.34 -12.81 14.70
CA SER A 438 0.33 -13.54 15.80
C SER A 438 1.18 -14.71 15.30
N GLU A 439 0.83 -15.24 14.13
CA GLU A 439 1.52 -16.36 13.48
C GLU A 439 2.87 -15.86 12.94
N ARG A 440 3.94 -16.53 13.34
CA ARG A 440 5.33 -16.14 13.02
C ARG A 440 6.04 -17.21 12.20
N ALA A 441 6.96 -16.75 11.36
CA ALA A 441 7.83 -17.59 10.56
C ALA A 441 9.30 -17.16 10.73
N LYS A 442 10.23 -18.10 10.51
CA LYS A 442 11.68 -17.88 10.59
C LYS A 442 12.42 -18.58 9.45
N VAL A 443 13.58 -18.06 9.13
CA VAL A 443 14.51 -18.67 8.18
C VAL A 443 15.40 -19.67 8.92
N VAL A 444 15.26 -20.96 8.62
CA VAL A 444 15.97 -22.04 9.36
C VAL A 444 17.35 -22.31 8.77
N SER A 445 17.48 -22.29 7.45
CA SER A 445 18.76 -22.51 6.78
C SER A 445 18.89 -21.68 5.51
N LEU A 446 20.09 -21.10 5.34
CA LEU A 446 20.60 -20.58 4.08
C LEU A 446 21.73 -21.53 3.68
N SER A 447 21.50 -22.44 2.71
CA SER A 447 22.60 -23.26 2.21
C SER A 447 23.54 -22.39 1.36
N ASN A 448 24.83 -22.77 1.29
CA ASN A 448 25.83 -22.11 0.44
C ASN A 448 25.51 -22.21 -1.06
N SER A 449 24.57 -23.08 -1.47
CA SER A 449 23.92 -23.06 -2.76
C SER A 449 22.67 -22.17 -2.66
N THR A 450 22.49 -21.23 -3.57
CA THR A 450 21.32 -20.34 -3.70
C THR A 450 19.98 -21.08 -3.85
N GLU A 451 20.02 -22.43 -3.82
CA GLU A 451 18.91 -23.30 -4.16
C GLU A 451 17.96 -23.58 -3.01
N HIS A 452 18.46 -23.65 -1.75
CA HIS A 452 17.62 -24.07 -0.64
C HIS A 452 17.63 -23.06 0.51
N MET A 453 16.54 -22.31 0.60
CA MET A 453 16.19 -21.52 1.77
C MET A 453 14.96 -22.18 2.41
N ASN A 454 15.12 -22.71 3.62
CA ASN A 454 14.02 -23.30 4.37
C ASN A 454 13.41 -22.30 5.34
N ILE A 455 12.09 -22.19 5.29
CA ILE A 455 11.31 -21.29 6.14
C ILE A 455 10.29 -22.13 6.89
N GLU A 456 10.24 -21.96 8.20
CA GLU A 456 9.35 -22.70 9.09
C GLU A 456 8.47 -21.75 9.89
N ASP A 457 7.27 -22.22 10.25
CA ASP A 457 6.43 -21.55 11.23
C ASP A 457 6.99 -21.79 12.64
N ASP A 458 6.97 -20.76 13.50
CA ASP A 458 7.43 -20.91 14.90
C ASP A 458 6.60 -21.94 15.66
N VAL A 459 5.30 -22.02 15.34
CA VAL A 459 4.40 -23.04 15.88
C VAL A 459 3.85 -23.85 14.72
N ALA A 460 4.14 -25.15 14.70
CA ALA A 460 3.66 -26.06 13.66
C ALA A 460 2.13 -25.93 13.47
N SER A 461 1.69 -25.85 12.24
CA SER A 461 0.28 -25.69 11.81
C SER A 461 -0.34 -24.31 12.07
N GLN A 462 0.41 -23.33 12.57
CA GLN A 462 -0.05 -21.95 12.68
C GLN A 462 0.59 -21.12 11.57
N ARG A 463 -0.13 -20.94 10.48
CA ARG A 463 0.32 -20.18 9.31
C ARG A 463 -0.61 -19.00 9.04
N PHE A 464 -0.03 -17.84 8.77
CA PHE A 464 -0.73 -16.69 8.21
C PHE A 464 0.27 -15.92 7.33
N ASP A 465 0.07 -15.95 6.02
CA ASP A 465 1.04 -15.44 5.05
C ASP A 465 1.13 -13.92 5.00
N SER A 466 0.04 -13.21 5.30
CA SER A 466 0.05 -11.75 5.39
C SER A 466 0.68 -11.29 6.72
N ILE A 467 1.26 -10.09 6.71
CA ILE A 467 1.83 -9.44 7.89
C ILE A 467 0.72 -8.88 8.76
N LEU A 468 -0.24 -8.19 8.13
CA LEU A 468 -1.38 -7.57 8.80
C LEU A 468 -2.66 -8.38 8.62
N LYS A 469 -3.49 -8.35 9.65
CA LYS A 469 -4.90 -8.76 9.69
C LYS A 469 -5.82 -7.53 9.68
N ASN A 470 -7.12 -7.76 9.82
CA ASN A 470 -8.16 -6.75 9.98
C ASN A 470 -8.20 -5.72 8.83
N ALA A 471 -8.00 -6.18 7.60
CA ALA A 471 -8.24 -5.38 6.42
C ALA A 471 -9.57 -5.77 5.76
N THR A 472 -10.25 -4.82 5.12
CA THR A 472 -11.52 -5.03 4.43
C THR A 472 -11.44 -4.49 3.01
N ALA A 473 -11.35 -5.39 2.04
CA ALA A 473 -11.32 -4.99 0.63
C ALA A 473 -12.67 -4.41 0.20
N ASN A 474 -13.76 -5.05 0.60
CA ASN A 474 -15.12 -4.69 0.19
C ASN A 474 -16.16 -5.29 1.15
N HIS A 475 -17.04 -4.44 1.68
CA HIS A 475 -18.19 -4.89 2.48
C HIS A 475 -19.50 -4.26 2.01
N ASN A 476 -19.56 -3.83 0.75
CA ASN A 476 -20.79 -3.28 0.17
C ASN A 476 -21.86 -4.35 0.03
N ALA A 477 -23.05 -4.11 0.58
CA ALA A 477 -24.18 -5.05 0.55
C ALA A 477 -24.72 -5.34 -0.86
N ARG A 478 -24.40 -4.47 -1.84
CA ARG A 478 -24.79 -4.65 -3.24
C ARG A 478 -23.76 -5.41 -4.07
N ASP A 479 -22.59 -5.66 -3.53
CA ASP A 479 -21.60 -6.45 -4.27
C ASP A 479 -21.97 -7.95 -4.28
N HIS A 480 -21.46 -8.66 -5.26
CA HIS A 480 -21.67 -10.10 -5.39
C HIS A 480 -20.83 -10.88 -4.38
N LYS A 481 -19.69 -10.35 -3.96
CA LYS A 481 -18.81 -10.96 -2.97
C LYS A 481 -18.27 -9.89 -2.01
N GLN A 482 -18.46 -10.11 -0.74
CA GLN A 482 -17.85 -9.32 0.33
C GLN A 482 -16.51 -9.92 0.72
N TYR A 483 -15.52 -9.06 0.93
CA TYR A 483 -14.17 -9.41 1.37
C TYR A 483 -13.85 -8.56 2.59
N SER A 484 -14.00 -9.10 3.75
CA SER A 484 -13.83 -8.38 5.01
C SER A 484 -13.03 -9.18 6.02
N ASP A 485 -12.36 -8.47 6.91
CA ASP A 485 -11.59 -9.03 8.02
C ASP A 485 -10.58 -10.09 7.59
N HIS A 486 -9.59 -9.69 6.83
CA HIS A 486 -8.56 -10.58 6.28
C HIS A 486 -7.20 -9.86 6.16
N GLY A 487 -6.15 -10.56 5.73
CA GLY A 487 -4.90 -9.95 5.29
C GLY A 487 -5.01 -9.46 3.84
N LEU A 488 -4.35 -8.35 3.47
CA LEU A 488 -4.34 -7.83 2.11
C LEU A 488 -2.92 -7.55 1.64
N VAL A 489 -2.59 -7.99 0.42
CA VAL A 489 -1.26 -7.83 -0.14
C VAL A 489 -0.80 -6.37 -0.20
N TYR A 490 -1.68 -5.43 -0.51
CA TYR A 490 -1.34 -4.01 -0.54
C TYR A 490 -1.27 -3.38 0.86
N ALA A 491 -1.93 -3.94 1.88
CA ALA A 491 -1.71 -3.53 3.26
C ALA A 491 -0.27 -3.82 3.69
N ASP A 492 0.21 -5.02 3.39
CA ASP A 492 1.58 -5.44 3.67
C ASP A 492 2.59 -4.62 2.86
N PHE A 493 2.31 -4.35 1.58
CA PHE A 493 3.17 -3.50 0.75
C PHE A 493 3.34 -2.10 1.34
N TYR A 494 2.24 -1.41 1.68
CA TYR A 494 2.32 -0.06 2.23
C TYR A 494 2.89 -0.03 3.64
N LEU A 495 2.74 -1.08 4.42
CA LEU A 495 3.42 -1.23 5.70
C LEU A 495 4.94 -1.29 5.52
N LEU A 496 5.44 -2.10 4.57
CA LEU A 496 6.86 -2.22 4.27
C LEU A 496 7.43 -0.95 3.62
N GLU A 497 6.67 -0.31 2.72
CA GLU A 497 7.06 0.96 2.11
C GLU A 497 7.21 2.06 3.16
N PHE A 498 6.31 2.10 4.17
CA PHE A 498 6.47 3.00 5.32
C PHE A 498 7.81 2.78 6.02
N GLY A 499 8.17 1.53 6.31
CA GLY A 499 9.47 1.19 6.90
C GLY A 499 10.65 1.66 6.03
N ASN A 500 10.59 1.45 4.72
CA ASN A 500 11.64 1.90 3.79
C ASN A 500 11.70 3.44 3.70
N GLN A 501 10.56 4.13 3.78
CA GLN A 501 10.55 5.60 3.85
C GLN A 501 11.25 6.10 5.11
N LEU A 502 11.04 5.49 6.28
CA LEU A 502 11.77 5.85 7.50
C LEU A 502 13.29 5.72 7.31
N LEU A 503 13.74 4.63 6.70
CA LEU A 503 15.16 4.42 6.40
C LEU A 503 15.73 5.48 5.44
N ARG A 504 15.01 5.80 4.34
CA ARG A 504 15.38 6.86 3.39
C ARG A 504 15.42 8.25 4.03
N MET A 505 14.56 8.50 5.02
CA MET A 505 14.56 9.75 5.82
C MET A 505 15.70 9.80 6.84
N GLY A 506 16.49 8.74 7.01
CA GLY A 506 17.62 8.68 7.91
C GLY A 506 17.28 8.43 9.38
N PHE A 507 16.08 7.93 9.66
CA PHE A 507 15.75 7.46 11.01
C PHE A 507 16.61 6.25 11.39
N ARG A 508 17.03 6.22 12.67
CA ARG A 508 17.89 5.20 13.24
C ARG A 508 17.29 4.67 14.54
#